data_093527568a8bdfdfe3d9f0616753b7bf
#
_entry.id   093527568a8bdfdfe3d9f0616753b7bf
#
_cell.length_a   1.000
_cell.length_b   1.000
_cell.length_c   1.000
_cell.angle_alpha   90.00
_cell.angle_beta   90.00
_cell.angle_gamma   90.00
#
_symmetry.space_group_name_H-M   'P 1'
#
loop_
_entity.id
_entity.type
_entity.pdbx_description
1 polymer ?
#
loop_
_entity_poly.entity_id
_entity_poly.type
_entity_poly.pdbx_seq_one_letter_code
_entity_poly.pdbx_strand_id
1 'polypeptide(L)'
;MDAAPVTRAFLAGLLRDVSARVNVVNAFLIAEERGIKVTTTYVRTAGDMAPAIRTEISTGQSTQSLAGTLFGYGGQRREGRITEIDGFHLEATPHGHMLVTRNHDVPGVIGGIGTILGQGGVNISHFHLGRRERGGEAMAVIEIDAPLSKDTLQSLRSLEQVISAQPIDL
;
A
#
# COMPACT_ATOMS: atom_id res chain seq x y z
N MET A 1 0.56 23.41 11.09
CA MET A 1 -0.40 22.79 10.15
C MET A 1 -1.18 21.76 10.95
N ASP A 2 -2.50 21.76 10.85
CA ASP A 2 -3.35 20.80 11.58
C ASP A 2 -3.37 19.47 10.79
N ALA A 3 -2.91 18.39 11.40
CA ALA A 3 -2.92 17.04 10.79
C ALA A 3 -4.26 16.30 10.96
N ALA A 4 -5.20 16.87 11.73
CA ALA A 4 -6.46 16.22 12.02
C ALA A 4 -7.28 15.82 10.75
N PRO A 5 -7.35 16.64 9.69
CA PRO A 5 -8.06 16.25 8.48
C PRO A 5 -7.45 15.01 7.80
N VAL A 6 -6.12 14.92 7.77
CA VAL A 6 -5.41 13.77 7.17
C VAL A 6 -5.61 12.51 8.00
N THR A 7 -5.49 12.61 9.32
CA THR A 7 -5.73 11.49 10.24
C THR A 7 -7.17 10.98 10.13
N ARG A 8 -8.16 11.89 10.01
CA ARG A 8 -9.57 11.52 9.82
C ARG A 8 -9.78 10.78 8.51
N ALA A 9 -9.20 11.27 7.41
CA ALA A 9 -9.29 10.62 6.10
C ALA A 9 -8.66 9.22 6.14
N PHE A 10 -7.50 9.08 6.79
CA PHE A 10 -6.85 7.78 6.97
C PHE A 10 -7.73 6.80 7.77
N LEU A 11 -8.26 7.24 8.92
CA LEU A 11 -9.14 6.41 9.74
C LEU A 11 -10.44 6.03 9.01
N ALA A 12 -11.01 6.96 8.23
CA ALA A 12 -12.19 6.66 7.43
C ALA A 12 -11.91 5.58 6.38
N GLY A 13 -10.74 5.63 5.72
CA GLY A 13 -10.30 4.59 4.80
C GLY A 13 -10.05 3.25 5.50
N LEU A 14 -9.30 3.26 6.61
CA LEU A 14 -8.98 2.07 7.40
C LEU A 14 -10.22 1.32 7.91
N LEU A 15 -11.25 2.07 8.31
CA LEU A 15 -12.46 1.51 8.91
C LEU A 15 -13.61 1.30 7.91
N ARG A 16 -13.38 1.60 6.63
CA ARG A 16 -14.41 1.54 5.58
C ARG A 16 -15.09 0.17 5.49
N ASP A 17 -14.30 -0.89 5.48
CA ASP A 17 -14.82 -2.26 5.37
C ASP A 17 -15.33 -2.83 6.70
N VAL A 18 -15.04 -2.13 7.80
CA VAL A 18 -15.45 -2.53 9.16
C VAL A 18 -16.81 -1.95 9.53
N SER A 19 -17.17 -0.79 8.95
CA SER A 19 -18.44 -0.14 9.20
C SER A 19 -18.88 0.76 8.05
N ALA A 20 -20.02 0.45 7.44
CA ALA A 20 -20.60 1.26 6.36
C ALA A 20 -21.02 2.70 6.82
N ARG A 21 -20.99 2.99 8.11
CA ARG A 21 -21.34 4.32 8.67
C ARG A 21 -20.12 5.23 8.80
N VAL A 22 -18.93 4.74 8.58
CA VAL A 22 -17.69 5.51 8.74
C VAL A 22 -17.57 6.57 7.65
N ASN A 23 -17.20 7.77 8.07
CA ASN A 23 -16.85 8.88 7.21
C ASN A 23 -15.80 9.77 7.92
N VAL A 24 -15.28 10.77 7.23
CA VAL A 24 -14.23 11.65 7.76
C VAL A 24 -14.65 12.46 9.02
N VAL A 25 -15.95 12.59 9.28
CA VAL A 25 -16.44 13.34 10.44
C VAL A 25 -16.44 12.47 11.69
N ASN A 26 -16.86 11.21 11.58
CA ASN A 26 -17.05 10.30 12.72
C ASN A 26 -15.96 9.24 12.90
N ALA A 27 -14.95 9.23 12.03
CA ALA A 27 -13.90 8.21 12.02
C ALA A 27 -13.14 8.10 13.35
N PHE A 28 -12.87 9.21 14.04
CA PHE A 28 -12.23 9.19 15.36
C PHE A 28 -13.13 8.55 16.42
N LEU A 29 -14.41 8.91 16.45
CA LEU A 29 -15.37 8.36 17.40
C LEU A 29 -15.50 6.84 17.23
N ILE A 30 -15.62 6.37 15.99
CA ILE A 30 -15.72 4.93 15.69
C ILE A 30 -14.42 4.19 16.03
N ALA A 31 -13.26 4.81 15.80
CA ALA A 31 -11.97 4.23 16.21
C ALA A 31 -11.91 4.07 17.73
N GLU A 32 -12.33 5.09 18.51
CA GLU A 32 -12.36 5.06 19.96
C GLU A 32 -13.35 4.00 20.50
N GLU A 33 -14.57 3.94 19.96
CA GLU A 33 -15.57 2.92 20.30
C GLU A 33 -15.05 1.49 20.08
N ARG A 34 -14.12 1.30 19.14
CA ARG A 34 -13.47 0.02 18.84
C ARG A 34 -12.17 -0.21 19.61
N GLY A 35 -11.83 0.68 20.54
CA GLY A 35 -10.61 0.57 21.33
C GLY A 35 -9.32 0.83 20.53
N ILE A 36 -9.41 1.48 19.37
CA ILE A 36 -8.24 1.84 18.56
C ILE A 36 -7.64 3.12 19.14
N LYS A 37 -6.42 3.01 19.65
CA LYS A 37 -5.67 4.18 20.13
C LYS A 37 -5.00 4.87 18.95
N VAL A 38 -5.36 6.12 18.72
CA VAL A 38 -4.79 6.95 17.66
C VAL A 38 -3.80 7.93 18.25
N THR A 39 -2.57 7.94 17.74
CA THR A 39 -1.54 8.90 18.10
C THR A 39 -1.06 9.60 16.84
N THR A 40 -1.07 10.92 16.82
CA THR A 40 -0.56 11.73 15.70
C THR A 40 0.67 12.51 16.18
N THR A 41 1.78 12.32 15.50
CA THR A 41 3.04 13.02 15.77
C THR A 41 3.39 13.91 14.58
N TYR A 42 3.78 15.13 14.87
CA TYR A 42 4.22 16.08 13.86
C TYR A 42 5.74 16.23 13.93
N VAL A 43 6.42 15.85 12.86
CA VAL A 43 7.87 16.00 12.75
C VAL A 43 8.17 17.09 11.73
N ARG A 44 8.87 18.14 12.17
CA ARG A 44 9.44 19.13 11.24
C ARG A 44 10.74 18.57 10.70
N THR A 45 10.78 18.26 9.42
CA THR A 45 12.03 17.97 8.73
C THR A 45 12.72 19.28 8.35
N ALA A 46 14.01 19.39 8.66
CA ALA A 46 14.82 20.50 8.18
C ALA A 46 15.28 20.21 6.75
N GLY A 47 15.14 21.17 5.83
CA GLY A 47 15.60 21.08 4.45
C GLY A 47 14.48 20.87 3.43
N ASP A 48 14.85 20.62 2.17
CA ASP A 48 13.97 20.50 1.00
C ASP A 48 13.26 19.13 0.87
N MET A 49 13.07 18.42 1.97
CA MET A 49 12.35 17.13 1.92
C MET A 49 10.86 17.36 1.68
N ALA A 50 10.32 16.64 0.70
CA ALA A 50 8.89 16.67 0.42
C ALA A 50 8.07 16.25 1.67
N PRO A 51 6.92 16.90 1.94
CA PRO A 51 6.04 16.51 3.03
C PRO A 51 5.60 15.04 2.84
N ALA A 52 5.85 14.21 3.83
CA ALA A 52 5.45 12.81 3.82
C ALA A 52 4.48 12.51 4.95
N ILE A 53 3.63 11.53 4.73
CA ILE A 53 2.75 10.94 5.74
C ILE A 53 3.23 9.51 5.95
N ARG A 54 3.50 9.14 7.19
CA ARG A 54 3.75 7.75 7.60
C ARG A 54 2.67 7.32 8.56
N THR A 55 2.12 6.16 8.31
CA THR A 55 1.12 5.53 9.18
C THR A 55 1.64 4.18 9.64
N GLU A 56 1.36 3.85 10.90
CA GLU A 56 1.67 2.55 11.48
C GLU A 56 0.42 2.01 12.17
N ILE A 57 0.11 0.75 11.90
CA ILE A 57 -1.00 0.02 12.52
C ILE A 57 -0.38 -1.13 13.29
N SER A 58 -0.48 -1.07 14.62
CA SER A 58 0.00 -2.14 15.50
C SER A 58 -1.17 -2.91 16.06
N THR A 59 -1.09 -4.21 15.95
CA THR A 59 -1.96 -5.19 16.62
C THR A 59 -1.14 -5.94 17.64
N GLY A 60 -1.76 -6.79 18.47
CA GLY A 60 -1.02 -7.65 19.40
C GLY A 60 -0.08 -8.67 18.72
N GLN A 61 -0.14 -8.82 17.41
CA GLN A 61 0.60 -9.84 16.66
C GLN A 61 1.54 -9.27 15.58
N SER A 62 1.26 -8.08 15.05
CA SER A 62 2.01 -7.50 13.94
C SER A 62 1.95 -5.99 13.93
N THR A 63 2.93 -5.38 13.28
CA THR A 63 2.92 -3.95 12.93
C THR A 63 3.06 -3.84 11.42
N GLN A 64 2.16 -3.08 10.80
CA GLN A 64 2.20 -2.74 9.38
C GLN A 64 2.43 -1.24 9.23
N SER A 65 3.17 -0.85 8.23
CA SER A 65 3.46 0.57 7.97
C SER A 65 3.28 0.93 6.51
N LEU A 66 2.83 2.16 6.28
CA LEU A 66 2.66 2.75 4.97
C LEU A 66 3.15 4.19 5.01
N ALA A 67 3.98 4.57 4.05
CA ALA A 67 4.36 5.96 3.86
C ALA A 67 4.05 6.42 2.43
N GLY A 68 3.73 7.69 2.31
CA GLY A 68 3.44 8.32 1.04
C GLY A 68 3.67 9.82 1.06
N THR A 69 3.73 10.40 -0.12
CA THR A 69 3.92 11.83 -0.35
C THR A 69 3.07 12.33 -1.49
N LEU A 70 2.96 13.64 -1.63
CA LEU A 70 2.39 14.28 -2.80
C LEU A 70 3.51 14.73 -3.74
N PHE A 71 3.51 14.16 -4.93
CA PHE A 71 4.47 14.50 -5.98
C PHE A 71 3.86 15.52 -6.95
N GLY A 72 4.62 16.53 -7.35
CA GLY A 72 4.20 17.54 -8.34
C GLY A 72 5.00 18.83 -8.22
N TYR A 73 5.48 19.34 -9.35
CA TYR A 73 6.26 20.57 -9.46
C TYR A 73 5.49 21.65 -10.22
N GLY A 74 5.71 22.92 -9.87
CA GLY A 74 5.45 24.04 -10.75
C GLY A 74 3.99 24.27 -11.16
N GLY A 75 3.00 24.05 -10.27
CA GLY A 75 1.59 24.30 -10.56
C GLY A 75 0.86 23.11 -11.22
N GLN A 76 1.53 21.97 -11.39
CA GLN A 76 0.90 20.75 -11.83
C GLN A 76 0.06 20.12 -10.71
N ARG A 77 -0.93 19.30 -11.10
CA ARG A 77 -1.77 18.54 -10.15
C ARG A 77 -0.87 17.64 -9.33
N ARG A 78 -0.95 17.76 -8.00
CA ARG A 78 -0.21 16.91 -7.09
C ARG A 78 -0.82 15.52 -7.09
N GLU A 79 0.02 14.51 -7.29
CA GLU A 79 -0.37 13.10 -7.26
C GLU A 79 0.14 12.44 -5.99
N GLY A 80 -0.69 11.60 -5.38
CA GLY A 80 -0.27 10.75 -4.27
C GLY A 80 0.69 9.68 -4.75
N ARG A 81 1.78 9.47 -4.01
CA ARG A 81 2.74 8.38 -4.24
C ARG A 81 2.95 7.61 -2.95
N ILE A 82 2.83 6.31 -3.01
CA ILE A 82 3.29 5.40 -1.96
C ILE A 82 4.82 5.34 -2.09
N THR A 83 5.52 5.56 -0.99
CA THR A 83 7.01 5.58 -0.97
C THR A 83 7.59 4.46 -0.11
N GLU A 84 6.78 3.86 0.75
CA GLU A 84 7.19 2.74 1.60
C GLU A 84 5.97 1.90 2.02
N ILE A 85 6.13 0.59 2.04
CA ILE A 85 5.20 -0.36 2.65
C ILE A 85 6.03 -1.31 3.51
N ASP A 86 5.72 -1.42 4.82
CA ASP A 86 6.38 -2.30 5.77
C ASP A 86 7.93 -2.22 5.75
N GLY A 87 8.48 -1.02 5.52
CA GLY A 87 9.92 -0.80 5.43
C GLY A 87 10.54 -1.15 4.08
N PHE A 88 9.75 -1.55 3.07
CA PHE A 88 10.20 -1.68 1.68
C PHE A 88 10.01 -0.36 0.95
N HIS A 89 11.10 0.24 0.48
CA HIS A 89 11.05 1.46 -0.33
C HIS A 89 10.68 1.13 -1.76
N LEU A 90 9.65 1.77 -2.25
CA LEU A 90 9.16 1.65 -3.64
C LEU A 90 8.44 2.96 -4.01
N GLU A 91 8.05 3.09 -5.27
CA GLU A 91 7.32 4.26 -5.74
C GLU A 91 6.13 3.81 -6.59
N ALA A 92 4.91 3.93 -6.07
CA ALA A 92 3.70 3.51 -6.77
C ALA A 92 2.58 4.56 -6.66
N THR A 93 1.76 4.67 -7.69
CA THR A 93 0.57 5.52 -7.68
C THR A 93 -0.63 4.74 -7.16
N PRO A 94 -1.28 5.14 -6.06
CA PRO A 94 -2.43 4.42 -5.53
C PRO A 94 -3.69 4.72 -6.34
N HIS A 95 -3.97 3.91 -7.37
CA HIS A 95 -5.19 4.04 -8.18
C HIS A 95 -5.55 2.74 -8.91
N GLY A 96 -6.86 2.59 -9.22
CA GLY A 96 -7.36 1.47 -10.00
C GLY A 96 -7.11 0.10 -9.37
N HIS A 97 -6.78 -0.88 -10.20
CA HIS A 97 -6.51 -2.24 -9.76
C HIS A 97 -5.02 -2.44 -9.51
N MET A 98 -4.68 -2.91 -8.33
CA MET A 98 -3.30 -3.19 -7.95
C MET A 98 -3.17 -4.56 -7.31
N LEU A 99 -1.99 -5.15 -7.46
CA LEU A 99 -1.58 -6.35 -6.76
C LEU A 99 -0.34 -6.04 -5.92
N VAL A 100 -0.43 -6.22 -4.62
CA VAL A 100 0.72 -6.13 -3.71
C VAL A 100 1.22 -7.54 -3.42
N THR A 101 2.48 -7.81 -3.72
CA THR A 101 3.11 -9.10 -3.42
C THR A 101 4.30 -8.92 -2.48
N ARG A 102 4.47 -9.87 -1.56
CA ARG A 102 5.69 -10.08 -0.80
C ARG A 102 6.28 -11.43 -1.23
N ASN A 103 7.54 -11.45 -1.57
CA ASN A 103 8.19 -12.63 -2.13
C ASN A 103 9.66 -12.70 -1.72
N HIS A 104 10.27 -13.86 -1.87
CA HIS A 104 11.73 -14.01 -1.77
C HIS A 104 12.42 -13.31 -2.96
N ASP A 105 13.52 -12.59 -2.69
CA ASP A 105 14.30 -11.88 -3.73
C ASP A 105 15.23 -12.86 -4.47
N VAL A 106 14.62 -13.69 -5.32
CA VAL A 106 15.33 -14.71 -6.11
C VAL A 106 15.01 -14.60 -7.60
N PRO A 107 15.91 -15.02 -8.49
CA PRO A 107 15.66 -15.02 -9.93
C PRO A 107 14.41 -15.80 -10.32
N GLY A 108 13.67 -15.30 -11.32
CA GLY A 108 12.48 -15.97 -11.87
C GLY A 108 11.15 -15.53 -11.27
N VAL A 109 11.11 -14.95 -10.08
CA VAL A 109 9.86 -14.56 -9.40
C VAL A 109 9.03 -13.58 -10.23
N ILE A 110 9.66 -12.50 -10.72
CA ILE A 110 8.97 -11.49 -11.55
C ILE A 110 8.42 -12.13 -12.83
N GLY A 111 9.21 -13.03 -13.45
CA GLY A 111 8.79 -13.78 -14.64
C GLY A 111 7.61 -14.69 -14.34
N GLY A 112 7.61 -15.41 -13.20
CA GLY A 112 6.51 -16.26 -12.75
C GLY A 112 5.23 -15.47 -12.52
N ILE A 113 5.31 -14.36 -11.80
CA ILE A 113 4.16 -13.45 -11.55
C ILE A 113 3.62 -12.93 -12.89
N GLY A 114 4.48 -12.41 -13.77
CA GLY A 114 4.08 -11.89 -15.08
C GLY A 114 3.43 -12.97 -15.97
N THR A 115 3.95 -14.19 -15.95
CA THR A 115 3.38 -15.32 -16.70
C THR A 115 1.97 -15.65 -16.21
N ILE A 116 1.75 -15.75 -14.91
CA ILE A 116 0.43 -16.05 -14.34
C ILE A 116 -0.58 -14.94 -14.65
N LEU A 117 -0.18 -13.67 -14.51
CA LEU A 117 -1.04 -12.54 -14.86
C LEU A 117 -1.42 -12.58 -16.34
N GLY A 118 -0.44 -12.80 -17.23
CA GLY A 118 -0.69 -12.91 -18.67
C GLY A 118 -1.58 -14.09 -19.04
N GLN A 119 -1.42 -15.26 -18.42
CA GLN A 119 -2.30 -16.42 -18.59
C GLN A 119 -3.72 -16.14 -18.07
N GLY A 120 -3.85 -15.31 -17.02
CA GLY A 120 -5.12 -14.81 -16.53
C GLY A 120 -5.75 -13.72 -17.39
N GLY A 121 -5.13 -13.33 -18.51
CA GLY A 121 -5.60 -12.26 -19.39
C GLY A 121 -5.45 -10.85 -18.79
N VAL A 122 -4.60 -10.69 -17.78
CA VAL A 122 -4.39 -9.42 -17.07
C VAL A 122 -3.07 -8.80 -17.52
N ASN A 123 -3.15 -7.57 -18.02
CA ASN A 123 -1.99 -6.80 -18.43
C ASN A 123 -1.43 -5.99 -17.26
N ILE A 124 -0.11 -5.78 -17.26
CA ILE A 124 0.63 -5.00 -16.26
C ILE A 124 0.93 -3.64 -16.87
N SER A 125 0.47 -2.56 -16.23
CA SER A 125 0.80 -1.20 -16.63
C SER A 125 2.09 -0.70 -15.99
N HIS A 126 2.28 -0.97 -14.68
CA HIS A 126 3.51 -0.63 -13.96
C HIS A 126 3.89 -1.74 -12.97
N PHE A 127 5.19 -1.89 -12.77
CA PHE A 127 5.75 -2.85 -11.83
C PHE A 127 6.80 -2.16 -10.95
N HIS A 128 6.45 -1.92 -9.69
CA HIS A 128 7.30 -1.27 -8.70
C HIS A 128 7.82 -2.30 -7.72
N LEU A 129 9.13 -2.43 -7.61
CA LEU A 129 9.79 -3.40 -6.73
C LEU A 129 10.65 -2.69 -5.71
N GLY A 130 10.42 -2.98 -4.44
CA GLY A 130 11.27 -2.61 -3.33
C GLY A 130 11.89 -3.85 -2.69
N ARG A 131 13.15 -3.75 -2.27
CA ARG A 131 13.83 -4.77 -1.47
C ARG A 131 14.62 -4.12 -0.35
N ARG A 132 14.73 -4.81 0.78
CA ARG A 132 15.54 -4.34 1.91
C ARG A 132 17.02 -4.69 1.70
N GLU A 133 17.27 -5.92 1.29
CA GLU A 133 18.60 -6.47 1.06
C GLU A 133 18.58 -7.49 -0.08
N ARG A 134 19.72 -7.71 -0.69
CA ARG A 134 19.86 -8.67 -1.78
C ARG A 134 19.70 -10.10 -1.27
N GLY A 135 18.82 -10.88 -1.89
CA GLY A 135 18.57 -12.28 -1.55
C GLY A 135 17.67 -12.47 -0.31
N GLY A 136 17.16 -11.38 0.27
CA GLY A 136 16.20 -11.42 1.36
C GLY A 136 14.76 -11.48 0.85
N GLU A 137 13.93 -10.56 1.32
CA GLU A 137 12.55 -10.39 0.85
C GLU A 137 12.42 -9.15 -0.02
N ALA A 138 11.53 -9.23 -0.98
CA ALA A 138 11.11 -8.12 -1.82
C ALA A 138 9.60 -7.91 -1.72
N MET A 139 9.17 -6.69 -1.98
CA MET A 139 7.77 -6.32 -2.11
C MET A 139 7.55 -5.67 -3.45
N ALA A 140 6.52 -6.09 -4.18
CA ALA A 140 6.12 -5.44 -5.40
C ALA A 140 4.71 -4.88 -5.30
N VAL A 141 4.52 -3.68 -5.86
CA VAL A 141 3.22 -3.11 -6.19
C VAL A 141 3.10 -3.13 -7.70
N ILE A 142 2.13 -3.85 -8.19
CA ILE A 142 1.90 -4.10 -9.61
C ILE A 142 0.57 -3.46 -9.98
N GLU A 143 0.59 -2.46 -10.85
CA GLU A 143 -0.60 -1.83 -11.40
C GLU A 143 -1.08 -2.66 -12.58
N ILE A 144 -2.35 -3.04 -12.57
CA ILE A 144 -2.96 -3.95 -13.54
C ILE A 144 -4.22 -3.35 -14.16
N ASP A 145 -4.52 -3.73 -15.41
CA ASP A 145 -5.62 -3.13 -16.17
C ASP A 145 -7.02 -3.68 -15.81
N ALA A 146 -7.06 -4.79 -15.05
CA ALA A 146 -8.31 -5.44 -14.69
C ALA A 146 -8.22 -6.13 -13.32
N PRO A 147 -9.34 -6.33 -12.61
CA PRO A 147 -9.36 -7.05 -11.35
C PRO A 147 -8.95 -8.52 -11.55
N LEU A 148 -8.29 -9.10 -10.56
CA LEU A 148 -7.85 -10.49 -10.60
C LEU A 148 -9.00 -11.45 -10.37
N SER A 149 -9.06 -12.53 -11.18
CA SER A 149 -9.91 -13.68 -10.88
C SER A 149 -9.40 -14.41 -9.63
N LYS A 150 -10.29 -15.16 -8.98
CA LYS A 150 -9.92 -16.00 -7.83
C LYS A 150 -8.87 -17.04 -8.21
N ASP A 151 -8.96 -17.61 -9.41
CA ASP A 151 -8.05 -18.64 -9.91
C ASP A 151 -6.64 -18.06 -10.17
N THR A 152 -6.58 -16.87 -10.78
CA THR A 152 -5.32 -16.15 -11.00
C THR A 152 -4.64 -15.81 -9.66
N LEU A 153 -5.40 -15.30 -8.69
CA LEU A 153 -4.88 -14.99 -7.37
C LEU A 153 -4.41 -16.27 -6.64
N GLN A 154 -5.13 -17.36 -6.74
CA GLN A 154 -4.72 -18.64 -6.17
C GLN A 154 -3.42 -19.16 -6.81
N SER A 155 -3.29 -19.06 -8.13
CA SER A 155 -2.08 -19.43 -8.86
C SER A 155 -0.87 -18.60 -8.42
N LEU A 156 -1.04 -17.29 -8.23
CA LEU A 156 0.00 -16.41 -7.68
C LEU A 156 0.44 -16.83 -6.28
N ARG A 157 -0.53 -17.14 -5.39
CA ARG A 157 -0.26 -17.59 -4.01
C ARG A 157 0.36 -18.98 -3.94
N SER A 158 0.25 -19.78 -5.01
CA SER A 158 0.84 -21.12 -5.12
C SER A 158 2.28 -21.12 -5.59
N LEU A 159 2.82 -19.97 -6.04
CA LEU A 159 4.24 -19.85 -6.34
C LEU A 159 5.05 -19.98 -5.05
N GLU A 160 5.98 -20.92 -5.00
CA GLU A 160 6.82 -21.21 -3.83
C GLU A 160 7.55 -19.97 -3.29
N GLN A 161 7.94 -19.06 -4.19
CA GLN A 161 8.68 -17.86 -3.85
C GLN A 161 7.79 -16.72 -3.37
N VAL A 162 6.46 -16.82 -3.54
CA VAL A 162 5.49 -15.79 -3.12
C VAL A 162 5.04 -16.05 -1.68
N ILE A 163 5.35 -15.14 -0.80
CA ILE A 163 4.97 -15.17 0.63
C ILE A 163 3.52 -14.74 0.79
N SER A 164 3.14 -13.68 0.07
CA SER A 164 1.75 -13.18 0.06
C SER A 164 1.43 -12.47 -1.24
N ALA A 165 0.15 -12.51 -1.64
CA ALA A 165 -0.39 -11.78 -2.78
C ALA A 165 -1.78 -11.22 -2.40
N GLN A 166 -1.93 -9.90 -2.47
CA GLN A 166 -3.10 -9.14 -2.05
C GLN A 166 -3.57 -8.24 -3.19
N PRO A 167 -4.76 -8.47 -3.78
CA PRO A 167 -5.36 -7.51 -4.70
C PRO A 167 -5.93 -6.32 -3.94
N ILE A 168 -5.84 -5.14 -4.53
CA ILE A 168 -6.36 -3.88 -4.00
C ILE A 168 -7.10 -3.17 -5.13
N ASP A 169 -8.33 -2.75 -4.86
CA ASP A 169 -9.18 -1.96 -5.76
C ASP A 169 -9.49 -0.61 -5.11
N LEU A 170 -9.14 0.49 -5.82
CA LEU A 170 -9.26 1.87 -5.32
C LEU A 170 -10.25 2.69 -6.15
#